data_146afbb4cff47a1730fbd7cac5584704
#
_entry.id   146afbb4cff47a1730fbd7cac5584704
#
_cell.length_a   1.000
_cell.length_b   1.000
_cell.length_c   1.000
_cell.angle_alpha   90.00
_cell.angle_beta   90.00
_cell.angle_gamma   90.00
#
_symmetry.space_group_name_H-M   'P 1'
#
loop_
_entity.id
_entity.type
_entity.pdbx_description
1 polymer ?
#
loop_
_entity_poly.entity_id
_entity_poly.type
_entity_poly.pdbx_seq_one_letter_code
_entity_poly.pdbx_strand_id
1 'polypeptide(L)'
;MITPFDLHGALNLDAARSLARWLQDQGNDGLVIAGTTGEAPVLTDDERLSLFAAVIEAVTIPVIAGTGTNDTAHSVHLTKEAAALGAAGVLAVCPYYNRPSQAGIEGHMRAMAAASDLPVMVYDIPVRSGRKISSALLLKLAREVSNVVALKDAAGNPGETAVVIANAPDGFEVYSGDDGLTLPLLASGIVGTVGVATHWTAPDHQEMFGLWDAGDTAGARRVNARIDRKS
;
A
#
# COMPACT_ATOMS: atom_id res chain seq x y z
N MET A 1 -6.73 -5.20 -0.44
CA MET A 1 -7.89 -6.15 -0.52
C MET A 1 -8.02 -6.85 0.82
N ILE A 2 -9.26 -7.13 1.29
CA ILE A 2 -9.53 -8.04 2.41
C ILE A 2 -9.14 -9.46 2.03
N THR A 3 -8.88 -10.31 3.02
CA THR A 3 -8.64 -11.75 2.83
C THR A 3 -9.92 -12.52 3.17
N PRO A 4 -10.57 -13.18 2.19
CA PRO A 4 -11.76 -13.97 2.46
C PRO A 4 -11.43 -15.27 3.18
N PHE A 5 -12.18 -15.57 4.23
CA PHE A 5 -12.17 -16.84 4.93
C PHE A 5 -13.54 -17.51 4.84
N ASP A 6 -13.59 -18.83 4.99
CA ASP A 6 -14.83 -19.57 5.11
C ASP A 6 -15.39 -19.51 6.55
N LEU A 7 -16.54 -20.17 6.78
CA LEU A 7 -17.19 -20.20 8.09
C LEU A 7 -16.39 -20.97 9.17
N HIS A 8 -15.33 -21.68 8.78
CA HIS A 8 -14.46 -22.42 9.67
C HIS A 8 -13.11 -21.72 9.89
N GLY A 9 -12.94 -20.52 9.28
CA GLY A 9 -11.72 -19.74 9.36
C GLY A 9 -10.61 -20.18 8.40
N ALA A 10 -10.88 -21.06 7.45
CA ALA A 10 -9.93 -21.45 6.42
C ALA A 10 -9.92 -20.42 5.28
N LEU A 11 -8.75 -20.19 4.68
CA LEU A 11 -8.58 -19.27 3.54
C LEU A 11 -9.44 -19.72 2.35
N ASN A 12 -10.27 -18.83 1.85
CA ASN A 12 -11.16 -19.07 0.70
C ASN A 12 -10.57 -18.45 -0.58
N LEU A 13 -9.77 -19.21 -1.30
CA LEU A 13 -9.09 -18.75 -2.52
C LEU A 13 -10.06 -18.43 -3.66
N ASP A 14 -11.19 -19.14 -3.78
CA ASP A 14 -12.17 -18.87 -4.83
C ASP A 14 -12.91 -17.55 -4.60
N ALA A 15 -13.23 -17.26 -3.35
CA ALA A 15 -13.76 -15.96 -2.97
C ALA A 15 -12.72 -14.84 -3.17
N ALA A 16 -11.44 -15.12 -2.90
CA ALA A 16 -10.35 -14.16 -3.14
C ALA A 16 -10.19 -13.82 -4.63
N ARG A 17 -10.20 -14.83 -5.52
CA ARG A 17 -10.18 -14.63 -6.98
C ARG A 17 -11.39 -13.82 -7.47
N SER A 18 -12.57 -14.16 -6.96
CA SER A 18 -13.81 -13.48 -7.35
C SER A 18 -13.82 -12.02 -6.89
N LEU A 19 -13.37 -11.77 -5.65
CA LEU A 19 -13.24 -10.41 -5.12
C LEU A 19 -12.20 -9.59 -5.89
N ALA A 20 -11.05 -10.17 -6.22
CA ALA A 20 -10.00 -9.50 -6.97
C ALA A 20 -10.49 -9.04 -8.36
N ARG A 21 -11.19 -9.91 -9.11
CA ARG A 21 -11.80 -9.55 -10.40
C ARG A 21 -12.84 -8.44 -10.23
N TRP A 22 -13.69 -8.57 -9.24
CA TRP A 22 -14.71 -7.55 -8.97
C TRP A 22 -14.07 -6.18 -8.65
N LEU A 23 -13.00 -6.16 -7.84
CA LEU A 23 -12.26 -4.92 -7.55
C LEU A 23 -11.63 -4.32 -8.81
N GLN A 24 -11.05 -5.14 -9.68
CA GLN A 24 -10.55 -4.69 -10.98
C GLN A 24 -11.69 -4.08 -11.82
N ASP A 25 -12.84 -4.76 -11.92
CA ASP A 25 -13.99 -4.31 -12.70
C ASP A 25 -14.61 -3.02 -12.13
N GLN A 26 -14.42 -2.73 -10.83
CA GLN A 26 -14.81 -1.45 -10.21
C GLN A 26 -13.84 -0.31 -10.53
N GLY A 27 -12.77 -0.54 -11.30
CA GLY A 27 -11.83 0.50 -11.73
C GLY A 27 -10.69 0.76 -10.76
N ASN A 28 -10.32 -0.21 -9.92
CA ASN A 28 -9.05 -0.14 -9.22
C ASN A 28 -7.90 -0.38 -10.21
N ASP A 29 -6.85 0.45 -10.17
CA ASP A 29 -5.68 0.36 -11.04
C ASP A 29 -4.65 -0.67 -10.58
N GLY A 30 -4.77 -1.14 -9.36
CA GLY A 30 -3.93 -2.16 -8.75
C GLY A 30 -4.50 -2.67 -7.43
N LEU A 31 -3.98 -3.79 -6.96
CA LEU A 31 -4.42 -4.40 -5.70
C LEU A 31 -3.24 -4.58 -4.75
N VAL A 32 -3.41 -4.14 -3.50
CA VAL A 32 -2.51 -4.53 -2.40
C VAL A 32 -3.15 -5.70 -1.66
N ILE A 33 -2.46 -6.83 -1.61
CA ILE A 33 -2.90 -8.05 -0.92
C ILE A 33 -2.04 -8.38 0.28
N ALA A 34 -2.62 -9.03 1.28
CA ALA A 34 -2.01 -9.28 2.58
C ALA A 34 -1.36 -8.01 3.18
N GLY A 35 -2.05 -6.86 3.04
CA GLY A 35 -1.76 -5.67 3.83
C GLY A 35 -2.48 -5.74 5.19
N THR A 36 -2.58 -4.62 5.90
CA THR A 36 -3.26 -4.54 7.21
C THR A 36 -4.73 -4.95 7.11
N THR A 37 -5.46 -4.42 6.13
CA THR A 37 -6.88 -4.76 5.87
C THR A 37 -7.05 -6.21 5.42
N GLY A 38 -6.03 -6.80 4.82
CA GLY A 38 -5.96 -8.22 4.45
C GLY A 38 -5.51 -9.13 5.58
N GLU A 39 -5.45 -8.65 6.81
CA GLU A 39 -5.16 -9.42 8.02
C GLU A 39 -3.81 -10.17 7.97
N ALA A 40 -2.80 -9.60 7.28
CA ALA A 40 -1.49 -10.23 7.07
C ALA A 40 -0.86 -10.88 8.32
N PRO A 41 -0.94 -10.30 9.54
CA PRO A 41 -0.28 -10.90 10.71
C PRO A 41 -0.87 -12.25 11.18
N VAL A 42 -2.07 -12.62 10.73
CA VAL A 42 -2.73 -13.88 11.15
C VAL A 42 -2.66 -14.96 10.07
N LEU A 43 -2.16 -14.63 8.87
CA LEU A 43 -1.93 -15.61 7.81
C LEU A 43 -0.62 -16.37 8.06
N THR A 44 -0.65 -17.69 7.89
CA THR A 44 0.56 -18.49 7.72
C THR A 44 1.26 -18.12 6.41
N ASP A 45 2.53 -18.49 6.25
CA ASP A 45 3.26 -18.24 5.00
C ASP A 45 2.60 -18.98 3.82
N ASP A 46 2.20 -20.23 4.00
CA ASP A 46 1.52 -21.01 2.96
C ASP A 46 0.20 -20.37 2.52
N GLU A 47 -0.60 -19.86 3.45
CA GLU A 47 -1.83 -19.11 3.13
C GLU A 47 -1.53 -17.82 2.38
N ARG A 48 -0.52 -17.07 2.83
CA ARG A 48 -0.12 -15.81 2.20
C ARG A 48 0.38 -16.04 0.78
N LEU A 49 1.27 -17.01 0.56
CA LEU A 49 1.80 -17.33 -0.76
C LEU A 49 0.71 -17.87 -1.69
N SER A 50 -0.18 -18.73 -1.17
CA SER A 50 -1.34 -19.22 -1.93
C SER A 50 -2.28 -18.08 -2.33
N LEU A 51 -2.51 -17.09 -1.44
CA LEU A 51 -3.30 -15.90 -1.73
C LEU A 51 -2.62 -15.04 -2.82
N PHE A 52 -1.29 -14.85 -2.74
CA PHE A 52 -0.55 -14.12 -3.77
C PHE A 52 -0.73 -14.76 -5.13
N ALA A 53 -0.44 -16.05 -5.26
CA ALA A 53 -0.59 -16.79 -6.51
C ALA A 53 -2.02 -16.68 -7.06
N ALA A 54 -3.02 -16.93 -6.22
CA ALA A 54 -4.42 -16.94 -6.63
C ALA A 54 -4.91 -15.58 -7.15
N VAL A 55 -4.47 -14.47 -6.53
CA VAL A 55 -4.88 -13.12 -6.95
C VAL A 55 -4.10 -12.69 -8.19
N ILE A 56 -2.79 -12.94 -8.26
CA ILE A 56 -1.96 -12.63 -9.43
C ILE A 56 -2.51 -13.30 -10.69
N GLU A 57 -2.92 -14.57 -10.60
CA GLU A 57 -3.54 -15.31 -11.72
C GLU A 57 -4.93 -14.77 -12.10
N ALA A 58 -5.65 -14.15 -11.17
CA ALA A 58 -7.06 -13.80 -11.35
C ALA A 58 -7.29 -12.47 -12.06
N VAL A 59 -6.31 -11.55 -12.03
CA VAL A 59 -6.44 -10.18 -12.54
C VAL A 59 -5.35 -9.81 -13.54
N THR A 60 -5.57 -8.74 -14.30
CA THR A 60 -4.58 -8.21 -15.26
C THR A 60 -3.92 -6.91 -14.78
N ILE A 61 -4.45 -6.32 -13.71
CA ILE A 61 -3.88 -5.14 -13.06
C ILE A 61 -2.74 -5.53 -12.11
N PRO A 62 -1.81 -4.61 -11.81
CA PRO A 62 -0.69 -4.87 -10.89
C PRO A 62 -1.15 -5.35 -9.52
N VAL A 63 -0.48 -6.39 -9.01
CA VAL A 63 -0.68 -6.91 -7.65
C VAL A 63 0.55 -6.62 -6.82
N ILE A 64 0.37 -5.85 -5.75
CA ILE A 64 1.41 -5.48 -4.78
C ILE A 64 1.28 -6.41 -3.57
N ALA A 65 2.30 -7.19 -3.30
CA ALA A 65 2.29 -8.15 -2.21
C ALA A 65 2.72 -7.52 -0.88
N GLY A 66 1.93 -7.67 0.17
CA GLY A 66 2.30 -7.26 1.52
C GLY A 66 3.28 -8.25 2.15
N THR A 67 4.57 -7.95 2.05
CA THR A 67 5.65 -8.82 2.55
C THR A 67 6.32 -8.31 3.82
N GLY A 68 6.04 -7.06 4.21
CA GLY A 68 6.58 -6.48 5.43
C GLY A 68 6.03 -7.14 6.70
N THR A 69 6.93 -7.50 7.61
CA THR A 69 6.64 -7.98 8.97
C THR A 69 7.51 -7.22 9.97
N ASN A 70 7.45 -7.58 11.24
CA ASN A 70 8.36 -7.05 12.26
C ASN A 70 9.67 -7.86 12.39
N ASP A 71 9.87 -8.88 11.57
CA ASP A 71 11.09 -9.69 11.45
C ASP A 71 11.71 -9.46 10.06
N THR A 72 12.98 -9.06 10.05
CA THR A 72 13.68 -8.72 8.80
C THR A 72 13.94 -9.96 7.94
N ALA A 73 14.35 -11.08 8.55
CA ALA A 73 14.64 -12.29 7.79
C ALA A 73 13.37 -12.88 7.17
N HIS A 74 12.26 -12.85 7.91
CA HIS A 74 10.96 -13.27 7.44
C HIS A 74 10.46 -12.37 6.30
N SER A 75 10.58 -11.05 6.44
CA SER A 75 10.20 -10.10 5.37
C SER A 75 11.01 -10.29 4.09
N VAL A 76 12.32 -10.58 4.21
CA VAL A 76 13.19 -10.91 3.08
C VAL A 76 12.75 -12.21 2.40
N HIS A 77 12.42 -13.25 3.18
CA HIS A 77 11.89 -14.52 2.64
C HIS A 77 10.61 -14.28 1.83
N LEU A 78 9.61 -13.65 2.45
CA LEU A 78 8.33 -13.35 1.78
C LEU A 78 8.49 -12.49 0.52
N THR A 79 9.44 -11.55 0.52
CA THR A 79 9.73 -10.71 -0.65
C THR A 79 10.28 -11.53 -1.81
N LYS A 80 11.18 -12.49 -1.55
CA LYS A 80 11.69 -13.41 -2.57
C LYS A 80 10.61 -14.29 -3.16
N GLU A 81 9.76 -14.87 -2.30
CA GLU A 81 8.65 -15.71 -2.73
C GLU A 81 7.62 -14.93 -3.56
N ALA A 82 7.27 -13.70 -3.13
CA ALA A 82 6.37 -12.84 -3.88
C ALA A 82 6.93 -12.49 -5.28
N ALA A 83 8.24 -12.26 -5.38
CA ALA A 83 8.91 -12.04 -6.66
C ALA A 83 8.85 -13.29 -7.56
N ALA A 84 9.11 -14.47 -7.00
CA ALA A 84 9.03 -15.73 -7.74
C ALA A 84 7.61 -16.04 -8.24
N LEU A 85 6.57 -15.59 -7.52
CA LEU A 85 5.17 -15.72 -7.90
C LEU A 85 4.70 -14.67 -8.93
N GLY A 86 5.54 -13.69 -9.28
CA GLY A 86 5.21 -12.68 -10.29
C GLY A 86 4.44 -11.46 -9.76
N ALA A 87 4.59 -11.12 -8.48
CA ALA A 87 4.06 -9.85 -7.96
C ALA A 87 4.65 -8.66 -8.73
N ALA A 88 3.86 -7.61 -8.93
CA ALA A 88 4.30 -6.38 -9.61
C ALA A 88 5.14 -5.46 -8.70
N GLY A 89 5.06 -5.65 -7.40
CA GLY A 89 5.81 -4.91 -6.38
C GLY A 89 5.50 -5.45 -4.98
N VAL A 90 6.16 -4.87 -3.98
CA VAL A 90 5.95 -5.25 -2.59
C VAL A 90 5.62 -4.04 -1.71
N LEU A 91 4.74 -4.26 -0.72
CA LEU A 91 4.44 -3.29 0.33
C LEU A 91 5.26 -3.63 1.58
N ALA A 92 6.18 -2.73 1.93
CA ALA A 92 7.09 -2.85 3.07
C ALA A 92 6.59 -1.98 4.24
N VAL A 93 5.79 -2.54 5.14
CA VAL A 93 5.33 -1.82 6.32
C VAL A 93 6.47 -1.58 7.31
N CYS A 94 6.47 -0.43 7.98
CA CYS A 94 7.35 -0.17 9.12
C CYS A 94 7.24 -1.30 10.15
N PRO A 95 8.35 -1.90 10.63
CA PRO A 95 8.29 -2.97 11.61
C PRO A 95 7.42 -2.58 12.82
N TYR A 96 6.35 -3.33 13.01
CA TYR A 96 5.36 -3.09 14.05
C TYR A 96 5.72 -3.79 15.35
N TYR A 97 5.15 -3.34 16.48
CA TYR A 97 5.31 -3.89 17.80
C TYR A 97 6.71 -3.66 18.42
N ASN A 98 7.80 -4.03 17.74
CA ASN A 98 9.19 -3.96 18.22
C ASN A 98 9.70 -2.53 18.42
N ARG A 99 9.09 -1.54 17.77
CA ARG A 99 9.43 -0.10 17.85
C ARG A 99 10.93 0.18 17.61
N PRO A 100 11.50 -0.23 16.48
CA PRO A 100 12.94 -0.09 16.22
C PRO A 100 13.38 1.39 16.16
N SER A 101 14.69 1.63 16.26
CA SER A 101 15.29 2.94 15.97
C SER A 101 15.19 3.26 14.46
N GLN A 102 15.40 4.52 14.07
CA GLN A 102 15.43 4.91 12.65
C GLN A 102 16.50 4.12 11.87
N ALA A 103 17.66 3.87 12.48
CA ALA A 103 18.70 3.04 11.87
C ALA A 103 18.26 1.56 11.72
N GLY A 104 17.48 1.04 12.68
CA GLY A 104 16.90 -0.30 12.58
C GLY A 104 15.86 -0.40 11.45
N ILE A 105 15.00 0.63 11.30
CA ILE A 105 14.06 0.74 10.19
C ILE A 105 14.81 0.80 8.87
N GLU A 106 15.85 1.61 8.76
CA GLU A 106 16.68 1.73 7.56
C GLU A 106 17.26 0.36 7.16
N GLY A 107 17.90 -0.33 8.10
CA GLY A 107 18.47 -1.66 7.85
C GLY A 107 17.43 -2.67 7.38
N HIS A 108 16.24 -2.67 7.98
CA HIS A 108 15.12 -3.52 7.59
C HIS A 108 14.64 -3.23 6.15
N MET A 109 14.36 -1.96 5.83
CA MET A 109 13.89 -1.56 4.50
C MET A 109 14.92 -1.87 3.41
N ARG A 110 16.22 -1.63 3.67
CA ARG A 110 17.30 -1.96 2.75
C ARG A 110 17.41 -3.48 2.52
N ALA A 111 17.25 -4.28 3.56
CA ALA A 111 17.28 -5.74 3.44
C ALA A 111 16.12 -6.27 2.60
N MET A 112 14.91 -5.72 2.79
CA MET A 112 13.75 -6.06 1.97
C MET A 112 13.96 -5.64 0.51
N ALA A 113 14.42 -4.42 0.27
CA ALA A 113 14.66 -3.92 -1.08
C ALA A 113 15.74 -4.73 -1.82
N ALA A 114 16.77 -5.20 -1.10
CA ALA A 114 17.82 -6.03 -1.68
C ALA A 114 17.39 -7.50 -1.93
N ALA A 115 16.20 -7.90 -1.49
CA ALA A 115 15.73 -9.28 -1.62
C ALA A 115 15.26 -9.64 -3.04
N SER A 116 14.90 -8.65 -3.86
CA SER A 116 14.45 -8.82 -5.25
C SER A 116 14.59 -7.51 -6.02
N ASP A 117 14.42 -7.56 -7.35
CA ASP A 117 14.38 -6.36 -8.21
C ASP A 117 13.00 -5.69 -8.26
N LEU A 118 12.02 -6.20 -7.50
CA LEU A 118 10.67 -5.63 -7.48
C LEU A 118 10.66 -4.21 -6.94
N PRO A 119 9.78 -3.34 -7.46
CA PRO A 119 9.47 -2.04 -6.86
C PRO A 119 8.99 -2.20 -5.43
N VAL A 120 9.49 -1.37 -4.53
CA VAL A 120 9.14 -1.35 -3.12
C VAL A 120 8.36 -0.09 -2.79
N MET A 121 7.15 -0.27 -2.27
CA MET A 121 6.35 0.77 -1.65
C MET A 121 6.54 0.70 -0.13
N VAL A 122 7.22 1.69 0.44
CA VAL A 122 7.35 1.82 1.89
C VAL A 122 5.99 2.19 2.48
N TYR A 123 5.63 1.60 3.61
CA TYR A 123 4.37 1.89 4.28
C TYR A 123 4.59 2.43 5.68
N ASP A 124 4.25 3.69 5.88
CA ASP A 124 4.32 4.38 7.18
C ASP A 124 2.93 4.51 7.80
N ILE A 125 2.72 3.79 8.90
CA ILE A 125 1.46 3.78 9.67
C ILE A 125 1.75 3.73 11.18
N PRO A 126 2.19 4.84 11.77
CA PRO A 126 2.65 4.86 13.17
C PRO A 126 1.56 4.50 14.18
N VAL A 127 0.29 4.74 13.87
CA VAL A 127 -0.85 4.35 14.73
C VAL A 127 -0.94 2.84 14.94
N ARG A 128 -0.44 2.03 13.99
CA ARG A 128 -0.42 0.56 14.08
C ARG A 128 0.98 0.00 14.34
N SER A 129 2.00 0.55 13.70
CA SER A 129 3.39 0.08 13.90
C SER A 129 3.97 0.52 15.24
N GLY A 130 3.41 1.57 15.85
CA GLY A 130 3.94 2.19 17.07
C GLY A 130 5.22 2.99 16.81
N ARG A 131 5.65 3.16 15.54
CA ARG A 131 6.85 3.88 15.16
C ARG A 131 6.65 4.61 13.84
N LYS A 132 6.91 5.92 13.83
CA LYS A 132 6.95 6.77 12.63
C LYS A 132 8.29 6.57 11.91
N ILE A 133 8.26 6.46 10.59
CA ILE A 133 9.44 6.62 9.75
C ILE A 133 9.67 8.12 9.56
N SER A 134 10.83 8.65 9.94
CA SER A 134 11.10 10.08 9.77
C SER A 134 11.15 10.47 8.30
N SER A 135 10.71 11.69 7.95
CA SER A 135 10.81 12.21 6.57
C SER A 135 12.23 12.18 6.05
N ALA A 136 13.23 12.45 6.92
CA ALA A 136 14.65 12.35 6.56
C ALA A 136 15.05 10.93 6.15
N LEU A 137 14.55 9.89 6.85
CA LEU A 137 14.83 8.50 6.49
C LEU A 137 14.09 8.10 5.21
N LEU A 138 12.82 8.48 5.04
CA LEU A 138 12.08 8.23 3.80
C LEU A 138 12.81 8.80 2.59
N LEU A 139 13.23 10.07 2.65
CA LEU A 139 13.97 10.73 1.60
C LEU A 139 15.35 10.11 1.34
N LYS A 140 16.02 9.63 2.39
CA LYS A 140 17.28 8.91 2.26
C LYS A 140 17.08 7.59 1.50
N LEU A 141 16.08 6.80 1.88
CA LEU A 141 15.75 5.55 1.20
C LEU A 141 15.38 5.78 -0.27
N ALA A 142 14.52 6.76 -0.54
CA ALA A 142 14.11 7.12 -1.91
C ALA A 142 15.27 7.53 -2.81
N ARG A 143 16.32 8.16 -2.27
CA ARG A 143 17.49 8.60 -3.04
C ARG A 143 18.57 7.53 -3.21
N GLU A 144 18.74 6.67 -2.21
CA GLU A 144 19.88 5.74 -2.14
C GLU A 144 19.52 4.30 -2.53
N VAL A 145 18.24 3.96 -2.58
CA VAL A 145 17.77 2.59 -2.88
C VAL A 145 16.87 2.64 -4.11
N SER A 146 17.43 2.23 -5.25
CA SER A 146 16.86 2.47 -6.58
C SER A 146 15.47 1.86 -6.80
N ASN A 147 15.17 0.75 -6.14
CA ASN A 147 13.86 0.11 -6.23
C ASN A 147 12.88 0.51 -5.10
N VAL A 148 13.27 1.42 -4.19
CA VAL A 148 12.32 2.09 -3.28
C VAL A 148 11.71 3.26 -4.04
N VAL A 149 10.55 3.03 -4.65
CA VAL A 149 9.93 3.93 -5.64
C VAL A 149 8.69 4.65 -5.12
N ALA A 150 8.13 4.20 -4.01
CA ALA A 150 6.89 4.78 -3.51
C ALA A 150 6.77 4.76 -1.99
N LEU A 151 5.90 5.65 -1.50
CA LEU A 151 5.41 5.70 -0.13
C LEU A 151 3.89 5.56 -0.10
N LYS A 152 3.38 4.61 0.70
CA LYS A 152 2.00 4.66 1.21
C LYS A 152 2.03 5.37 2.55
N ASP A 153 1.49 6.58 2.59
CA ASP A 153 1.46 7.42 3.78
C ASP A 153 0.12 7.32 4.52
N ALA A 154 0.15 6.72 5.69
CA ALA A 154 -0.96 6.67 6.65
C ALA A 154 -0.52 7.23 8.02
N ALA A 155 0.39 8.20 8.03
CA ALA A 155 0.90 8.83 9.23
C ALA A 155 -0.04 9.91 9.79
N GLY A 156 -1.01 10.38 8.99
CA GLY A 156 -2.00 11.35 9.44
C GLY A 156 -1.46 12.78 9.61
N ASN A 157 -0.35 13.12 8.97
CA ASN A 157 0.27 14.44 9.03
C ASN A 157 0.52 15.02 7.63
N PRO A 158 -0.48 15.70 7.02
CA PRO A 158 -0.35 16.28 5.68
C PRO A 158 0.85 17.22 5.50
N GLY A 159 1.23 17.95 6.56
CA GLY A 159 2.39 18.85 6.52
C GLY A 159 3.71 18.08 6.32
N GLU A 160 3.91 16.94 7.00
CA GLU A 160 5.07 16.09 6.77
C GLU A 160 5.03 15.39 5.41
N THR A 161 3.84 14.97 4.96
CA THR A 161 3.65 14.40 3.62
C THR A 161 4.08 15.39 2.55
N ALA A 162 3.66 16.66 2.66
CA ALA A 162 4.06 17.72 1.74
C ALA A 162 5.59 17.95 1.72
N VAL A 163 6.26 17.85 2.88
CA VAL A 163 7.73 17.92 2.95
C VAL A 163 8.37 16.75 2.21
N VAL A 164 7.85 15.55 2.35
CA VAL A 164 8.37 14.37 1.61
C VAL A 164 8.20 14.57 0.12
N ILE A 165 7.01 14.94 -0.36
CA ILE A 165 6.73 15.17 -1.78
C ILE A 165 7.65 16.24 -2.37
N ALA A 166 7.79 17.39 -1.69
CA ALA A 166 8.59 18.51 -2.18
C ALA A 166 10.11 18.21 -2.26
N ASN A 167 10.61 17.18 -1.57
CA ASN A 167 12.03 16.86 -1.48
C ASN A 167 12.37 15.46 -2.00
N ALA A 168 11.39 14.69 -2.46
CA ALA A 168 11.60 13.37 -3.04
C ALA A 168 12.33 13.49 -4.39
N PRO A 169 13.08 12.47 -4.81
CA PRO A 169 13.66 12.42 -6.16
C PRO A 169 12.54 12.30 -7.22
N ASP A 170 12.85 12.72 -8.44
CA ASP A 170 11.93 12.57 -9.58
C ASP A 170 11.49 11.12 -9.76
N GLY A 171 10.20 10.92 -9.99
CA GLY A 171 9.60 9.59 -10.16
C GLY A 171 9.28 8.85 -8.84
N PHE A 172 9.57 9.43 -7.68
CA PHE A 172 9.12 8.84 -6.41
C PHE A 172 7.65 9.21 -6.15
N GLU A 173 6.83 8.20 -6.00
CA GLU A 173 5.38 8.35 -5.87
C GLU A 173 4.92 8.30 -4.42
N VAL A 174 3.99 9.18 -4.05
CA VAL A 174 3.35 9.17 -2.73
C VAL A 174 1.87 8.90 -2.87
N TYR A 175 1.38 7.90 -2.16
CA TYR A 175 -0.02 7.51 -2.10
C TYR A 175 -0.60 7.78 -0.73
N SER A 176 -1.84 8.25 -0.66
CA SER A 176 -2.57 8.26 0.61
C SER A 176 -2.87 6.84 1.07
N GLY A 177 -2.61 6.54 2.33
CA GLY A 177 -3.06 5.31 3.00
C GLY A 177 -4.28 5.54 3.86
N ASP A 178 -4.89 6.74 3.79
CA ASP A 178 -6.04 7.18 4.56
C ASP A 178 -7.10 7.74 3.61
N ASP A 179 -8.28 7.11 3.58
CA ASP A 179 -9.37 7.48 2.67
C ASP A 179 -9.81 8.94 2.88
N GLY A 180 -9.90 9.39 4.15
CA GLY A 180 -10.31 10.75 4.51
C GLY A 180 -9.30 11.84 4.16
N LEU A 181 -8.02 11.48 4.01
CA LEU A 181 -6.95 12.42 3.68
C LEU A 181 -6.60 12.45 2.19
N THR A 182 -7.26 11.67 1.34
CA THR A 182 -6.92 11.56 -0.08
C THR A 182 -7.03 12.92 -0.79
N LEU A 183 -8.17 13.59 -0.72
CA LEU A 183 -8.33 14.90 -1.38
C LEU A 183 -7.42 15.99 -0.80
N PRO A 184 -7.28 16.19 0.52
CA PRO A 184 -6.31 17.13 1.08
C PRO A 184 -4.87 16.89 0.60
N LEU A 185 -4.46 15.64 0.47
CA LEU A 185 -3.12 15.28 0.03
C LEU A 185 -2.91 15.41 -1.48
N LEU A 186 -3.97 15.35 -2.30
CA LEU A 186 -3.90 15.68 -3.73
C LEU A 186 -3.38 17.09 -3.94
N ALA A 187 -3.80 18.04 -3.09
CA ALA A 187 -3.29 19.41 -3.12
C ALA A 187 -1.79 19.52 -2.81
N SER A 188 -1.22 18.50 -2.16
CA SER A 188 0.22 18.41 -1.88
C SER A 188 1.00 17.64 -2.95
N GLY A 189 0.32 16.94 -3.88
CA GLY A 189 0.92 16.25 -5.00
C GLY A 189 1.03 14.73 -4.84
N ILE A 190 0.15 14.08 -4.06
CA ILE A 190 0.05 12.61 -4.11
C ILE A 190 -0.50 12.18 -5.47
N VAL A 191 -0.14 10.98 -5.89
CA VAL A 191 -0.54 10.44 -7.20
C VAL A 191 -1.75 9.49 -7.13
N GLY A 192 -2.17 9.08 -5.92
CA GLY A 192 -3.26 8.14 -5.77
C GLY A 192 -3.55 7.78 -4.31
N THR A 193 -4.37 6.75 -4.11
CA THR A 193 -4.70 6.22 -2.79
C THR A 193 -4.59 4.70 -2.76
N VAL A 194 -4.11 4.17 -1.63
CA VAL A 194 -4.16 2.74 -1.29
C VAL A 194 -5.11 2.60 -0.10
N GLY A 195 -6.40 2.79 -0.38
CA GLY A 195 -7.46 2.92 0.60
C GLY A 195 -8.10 1.61 1.04
N VAL A 196 -8.95 1.71 2.05
CA VAL A 196 -9.86 0.64 2.48
C VAL A 196 -11.21 0.79 1.79
N ALA A 197 -11.75 2.01 1.76
CA ALA A 197 -13.03 2.31 1.13
C ALA A 197 -13.03 2.08 -0.39
N THR A 198 -11.86 2.03 -1.04
CA THR A 198 -11.70 1.68 -2.46
C THR A 198 -12.28 0.31 -2.84
N HIS A 199 -12.62 -0.54 -1.85
CA HIS A 199 -13.42 -1.74 -2.10
C HIS A 199 -14.79 -1.41 -2.71
N TRP A 200 -15.42 -0.29 -2.35
CA TRP A 200 -16.76 0.11 -2.84
C TRP A 200 -16.82 1.55 -3.35
N THR A 201 -15.76 2.32 -3.23
CA THR A 201 -15.69 3.71 -3.67
C THR A 201 -14.67 3.95 -4.78
N ALA A 202 -14.11 2.90 -5.38
CA ALA A 202 -13.13 3.05 -6.46
C ALA A 202 -13.66 3.94 -7.61
N PRO A 203 -14.91 3.77 -8.12
CA PRO A 203 -15.44 4.66 -9.15
C PRO A 203 -15.53 6.12 -8.71
N ASP A 204 -15.85 6.38 -7.43
CA ASP A 204 -15.89 7.73 -6.89
C ASP A 204 -14.48 8.34 -6.79
N HIS A 205 -13.47 7.54 -6.39
CA HIS A 205 -12.08 8.00 -6.38
C HIS A 205 -11.59 8.33 -7.79
N GLN A 206 -11.86 7.49 -8.79
CA GLN A 206 -11.53 7.76 -10.19
C GLN A 206 -12.18 9.06 -10.69
N GLU A 207 -13.47 9.28 -10.38
CA GLU A 207 -14.15 10.53 -10.69
C GLU A 207 -13.49 11.73 -9.99
N MET A 208 -13.14 11.59 -8.72
CA MET A 208 -12.50 12.65 -7.93
C MET A 208 -11.13 13.03 -8.51
N PHE A 209 -10.29 12.06 -8.85
CA PHE A 209 -8.99 12.30 -9.48
C PHE A 209 -9.14 12.96 -10.84
N GLY A 210 -10.03 12.47 -11.71
CA GLY A 210 -10.28 13.07 -13.03
C GLY A 210 -10.77 14.52 -12.95
N LEU A 211 -11.66 14.86 -12.00
CA LEU A 211 -12.10 16.22 -11.76
C LEU A 211 -10.98 17.12 -11.25
N TRP A 212 -10.13 16.59 -10.36
CA TRP A 212 -8.97 17.31 -9.85
C TRP A 212 -8.00 17.66 -10.96
N ASP A 213 -7.64 16.70 -11.79
CA ASP A 213 -6.71 16.87 -12.92
C ASP A 213 -7.26 17.83 -14.00
N ALA A 214 -8.59 17.84 -14.17
CA ALA A 214 -9.27 18.79 -15.04
C ALA A 214 -9.39 20.21 -14.44
N GLY A 215 -8.93 20.42 -13.18
CA GLY A 215 -9.03 21.71 -12.48
C GLY A 215 -10.40 21.99 -11.84
N ASP A 216 -11.38 21.08 -11.92
CA ASP A 216 -12.68 21.22 -11.22
C ASP A 216 -12.55 20.82 -9.74
N THR A 217 -11.86 21.65 -8.98
CA THR A 217 -11.68 21.45 -7.53
C THR A 217 -13.01 21.48 -6.76
N ALA A 218 -14.02 22.17 -7.27
CA ALA A 218 -15.35 22.19 -6.66
C ALA A 218 -16.07 20.85 -6.89
N GLY A 219 -15.95 20.27 -8.08
CA GLY A 219 -16.41 18.92 -8.39
C GLY A 219 -15.72 17.88 -7.53
N ALA A 220 -14.39 17.90 -7.47
CA ALA A 220 -13.61 16.98 -6.64
C ALA A 220 -14.05 17.02 -5.15
N ARG A 221 -14.30 18.21 -4.59
CA ARG A 221 -14.82 18.35 -3.22
C ARG A 221 -16.21 17.72 -3.03
N ARG A 222 -17.10 17.86 -4.02
CA ARG A 222 -18.43 17.22 -3.94
C ARG A 222 -18.33 15.69 -3.95
N VAL A 223 -17.44 15.16 -4.76
CA VAL A 223 -17.18 13.70 -4.81
C VAL A 223 -16.54 13.23 -3.53
N ASN A 224 -15.54 13.93 -2.99
CA ASN A 224 -14.92 13.60 -1.70
C ASN A 224 -15.95 13.54 -0.56
N ALA A 225 -16.89 14.50 -0.50
CA ALA A 225 -17.96 14.48 0.48
C ALA A 225 -18.93 13.29 0.30
N ARG A 226 -19.03 12.72 -0.91
CA ARG A 226 -19.77 11.49 -1.18
C ARG A 226 -19.00 10.26 -0.71
N ILE A 227 -17.69 10.23 -0.93
CA ILE A 227 -16.79 9.16 -0.44
C ILE A 227 -16.83 9.13 1.08
N ASP A 228 -16.65 10.25 1.76
CA ASP A 228 -16.66 10.37 3.23
C ASP A 228 -17.93 9.79 3.85
N ARG A 229 -19.11 9.99 3.23
CA ARG A 229 -20.36 9.41 3.70
C ARG A 229 -20.50 7.91 3.47
N LYS A 230 -19.63 7.31 2.64
CA LYS A 230 -19.60 5.86 2.34
C LYS A 230 -18.51 5.12 3.10
N SER A 231 -17.50 5.84 3.60
CA SER A 231 -16.38 5.33 4.40
C SER A 231 -16.77 5.25 5.86
#